data_1b0bb1ec7a189ee6b64d0e2d1b98c01c
#
_entry.id   1b0bb1ec7a189ee6b64d0e2d1b98c01c
#
_cell.length_a   1.000
_cell.length_b   1.000
_cell.length_c   1.000
_cell.angle_alpha   90.00
_cell.angle_beta   90.00
_cell.angle_gamma   90.00
#
_symmetry.space_group_name_H-M   'P 1'
#
loop_
_entity.id
_entity.type
_entity.pdbx_description
1 polymer ?
#
loop_
_entity_poly.entity_id
_entity_poly.type
_entity_poly.pdbx_seq_one_letter_code
_entity_poly.pdbx_strand_id
1 'polypeptide(L)'
;AVVGMVRSTGDVSVYGESARSARKDGLVGYVPQNEGVDWDFPLSVADVVMMGRYGRMGWTRRPRPDDVEAVDRALDMVGVPELRDRQIGALSGGQRKRVFIARAIAQGARLLLMDEPFAGVDKPSEEAIVSLVRNLAAGGAAVLVATHDLDGMSELCDEALLLLREVVFQGDVEDALRPENLGRAFGVTGVRARERGAAQADGAAD
;
A
#
# COMPACT_ATOMS: atom_id res chain seq x y z
N ALA A 1 3.09 11.73 8.40
CA ALA A 1 2.73 13.03 7.81
C ALA A 1 1.39 12.92 7.06
N VAL A 2 1.32 12.26 5.89
CA VAL A 2 0.11 12.21 5.04
C VAL A 2 -1.11 11.70 5.81
N VAL A 3 -0.99 10.60 6.52
CA VAL A 3 -2.08 10.00 7.35
C VAL A 3 -2.35 10.82 8.63
N GLY A 4 -1.44 11.69 9.03
CA GLY A 4 -1.60 12.53 10.22
C GLY A 4 -1.18 11.89 11.55
N MET A 5 -0.61 10.71 11.53
CA MET A 5 -0.16 9.99 12.74
C MET A 5 1.15 10.55 13.31
N VAL A 6 1.95 11.20 12.48
CA VAL A 6 3.25 11.76 12.86
C VAL A 6 3.29 13.25 12.52
N ARG A 7 3.87 14.06 13.42
CA ARG A 7 4.16 15.47 13.14
C ARG A 7 5.27 15.56 12.10
N SER A 8 5.13 16.46 11.15
CA SER A 8 6.12 16.72 10.10
C SER A 8 6.33 18.22 9.97
N THR A 9 7.52 18.61 9.48
CA THR A 9 7.82 19.94 9.00
C THR A 9 7.64 19.97 7.48
N GLY A 10 7.31 21.13 6.92
CA GLY A 10 7.01 21.30 5.50
C GLY A 10 5.56 21.03 5.14
N ASP A 11 5.23 21.26 3.89
CA ASP A 11 3.87 21.16 3.37
C ASP A 11 3.68 19.85 2.59
N VAL A 12 2.54 19.21 2.82
CA VAL A 12 2.10 18.02 2.06
C VAL A 12 0.80 18.37 1.36
N SER A 13 0.82 18.30 0.04
CA SER A 13 -0.35 18.49 -0.82
C SER A 13 -0.81 17.16 -1.42
N VAL A 14 -2.11 16.93 -1.43
CA VAL A 14 -2.78 15.77 -2.03
C VAL A 14 -3.86 16.29 -2.96
N TYR A 15 -3.70 16.08 -4.26
CA TYR A 15 -4.60 16.62 -5.29
C TYR A 15 -4.81 18.15 -5.19
N GLY A 16 -3.75 18.89 -4.85
CA GLY A 16 -3.79 20.36 -4.71
C GLY A 16 -4.35 20.86 -3.37
N GLU A 17 -4.82 19.98 -2.51
CA GLU A 17 -5.31 20.32 -1.18
C GLU A 17 -4.29 19.98 -0.10
N SER A 18 -4.38 20.65 1.07
CA SER A 18 -3.57 20.24 2.22
C SER A 18 -3.90 18.81 2.63
N ALA A 19 -2.91 18.04 3.10
CA ALA A 19 -3.13 16.68 3.58
C ALA A 19 -4.22 16.61 4.68
N ARG A 20 -4.43 17.68 5.44
CA ARG A 20 -5.49 17.76 6.45
C ARG A 20 -6.88 17.83 5.81
N SER A 21 -7.06 18.67 4.77
CA SER A 21 -8.31 18.76 4.01
C SER A 21 -8.59 17.45 3.32
N ALA A 22 -7.64 16.93 2.57
CA ALA A 22 -7.79 15.65 1.84
C ALA A 22 -8.22 14.48 2.75
N ARG A 23 -7.67 14.40 3.98
CA ARG A 23 -8.12 13.40 4.96
C ARG A 23 -9.56 13.65 5.43
N LYS A 24 -9.91 14.89 5.72
CA LYS A 24 -11.26 15.25 6.17
C LYS A 24 -12.31 14.91 5.09
N ASP A 25 -11.96 15.11 3.83
CA ASP A 25 -12.82 14.86 2.70
C ASP A 25 -12.81 13.39 2.24
N GLY A 26 -12.04 12.53 2.96
CA GLY A 26 -11.97 11.10 2.71
C GLY A 26 -11.17 10.71 1.46
N LEU A 27 -10.37 11.64 0.91
CA LEU A 27 -9.56 11.38 -0.29
C LEU A 27 -8.38 10.44 -0.05
N VAL A 28 -7.95 10.29 1.21
CA VAL A 28 -6.79 9.46 1.59
C VAL A 28 -7.28 8.18 2.27
N GLY A 29 -7.06 7.03 1.64
CA GLY A 29 -7.23 5.70 2.22
C GLY A 29 -5.90 5.18 2.74
N TYR A 30 -5.93 4.48 3.87
CA TYR A 30 -4.73 3.86 4.45
C TYR A 30 -4.97 2.39 4.76
N VAL A 31 -4.09 1.55 4.25
CA VAL A 31 -4.03 0.11 4.51
C VAL A 31 -2.74 -0.16 5.28
N PRO A 32 -2.81 -0.34 6.60
CA PRO A 32 -1.62 -0.57 7.43
C PRO A 32 -1.08 -1.99 7.27
N GLN A 33 0.19 -2.19 7.64
CA GLN A 33 0.81 -3.50 7.74
C GLN A 33 0.07 -4.39 8.75
N ASN A 34 -0.16 -3.84 9.95
CA ASN A 34 -0.93 -4.47 11.03
C ASN A 34 -2.24 -3.71 11.17
N GLU A 35 -3.34 -4.37 10.94
CA GLU A 35 -4.65 -3.73 10.90
C GLU A 35 -5.13 -3.27 12.28
N GLY A 36 -4.45 -3.68 13.37
CA GLY A 36 -4.78 -3.27 14.75
C GLY A 36 -6.21 -3.66 15.18
N VAL A 37 -6.79 -4.64 14.50
CA VAL A 37 -8.13 -5.15 14.78
C VAL A 37 -8.01 -6.29 15.78
N ASP A 38 -8.84 -6.27 16.80
CA ASP A 38 -9.07 -7.44 17.64
C ASP A 38 -9.84 -8.48 16.81
N TRP A 39 -9.14 -9.53 16.41
CA TRP A 39 -9.69 -10.57 15.54
C TRP A 39 -10.77 -11.42 16.21
N ASP A 40 -10.81 -11.42 17.52
CA ASP A 40 -11.85 -12.10 18.31
C ASP A 40 -13.15 -11.28 18.38
N PHE A 41 -13.08 -9.99 17.99
CA PHE A 41 -14.28 -9.16 17.95
C PHE A 41 -15.20 -9.58 16.80
N PRO A 42 -16.50 -9.81 17.02
CA PRO A 42 -17.41 -10.40 16.07
C PRO A 42 -17.88 -9.39 14.99
N LEU A 43 -16.93 -8.82 14.24
CA LEU A 43 -17.23 -7.96 13.10
C LEU A 43 -17.33 -8.79 11.82
N SER A 44 -18.37 -8.52 11.04
CA SER A 44 -18.47 -9.02 9.66
C SER A 44 -17.54 -8.24 8.72
N VAL A 45 -17.25 -8.80 7.57
CA VAL A 45 -16.55 -8.12 6.47
C VAL A 45 -17.28 -6.84 6.07
N ALA A 46 -18.61 -6.90 5.96
CA ALA A 46 -19.43 -5.73 5.64
C ALA A 46 -19.29 -4.62 6.68
N ASP A 47 -19.21 -4.96 7.98
CA ASP A 47 -19.00 -3.98 9.05
C ASP A 47 -17.65 -3.27 8.89
N VAL A 48 -16.58 -4.02 8.60
CA VAL A 48 -15.24 -3.46 8.40
C VAL A 48 -15.21 -2.52 7.19
N VAL A 49 -15.80 -2.91 6.07
CA VAL A 49 -15.86 -2.06 4.87
C VAL A 49 -16.74 -0.83 5.10
N MET A 50 -17.86 -1.00 5.85
CA MET A 50 -18.77 0.08 6.23
C MET A 50 -18.06 1.17 7.07
N MET A 51 -17.03 0.83 7.84
CA MET A 51 -16.23 1.85 8.56
C MET A 51 -15.63 2.90 7.61
N GLY A 52 -15.34 2.54 6.36
CA GLY A 52 -14.90 3.50 5.34
C GLY A 52 -15.93 4.59 5.05
N ARG A 53 -17.21 4.32 5.28
CA ARG A 53 -18.32 5.26 5.06
C ARG A 53 -18.58 6.22 6.21
N TYR A 54 -18.01 5.97 7.39
CA TYR A 54 -18.32 6.74 8.61
C TYR A 54 -18.07 8.24 8.49
N GLY A 55 -17.08 8.65 7.70
CA GLY A 55 -16.82 10.07 7.43
C GLY A 55 -17.91 10.76 6.62
N ARG A 56 -18.73 10.00 5.87
CA ARG A 56 -19.83 10.49 5.04
C ARG A 56 -21.20 10.34 5.71
N MET A 57 -21.28 9.54 6.78
CA MET A 57 -22.50 9.37 7.56
C MET A 57 -22.73 10.57 8.46
N GLY A 58 -24.01 10.92 8.67
CA GLY A 58 -24.39 11.95 9.65
C GLY A 58 -24.06 11.52 11.10
N TRP A 59 -24.43 12.36 12.05
CA TRP A 59 -24.13 12.16 13.47
C TRP A 59 -24.62 10.81 14.03
N THR A 60 -25.73 10.29 13.56
CA THR A 60 -26.28 9.00 14.01
C THR A 60 -25.51 7.80 13.48
N ARG A 61 -24.62 7.98 12.52
CA ARG A 61 -23.85 6.92 11.82
C ARG A 61 -24.71 5.73 11.37
N ARG A 62 -25.97 6.01 11.04
CA ARG A 62 -26.86 4.98 10.46
C ARG A 62 -26.58 4.85 8.96
N PRO A 63 -26.24 3.65 8.48
CA PRO A 63 -26.03 3.41 7.06
C PRO A 63 -27.27 3.76 6.25
N ARG A 64 -27.08 4.43 5.11
CA ARG A 64 -28.10 4.69 4.10
C ARG A 64 -27.98 3.65 2.99
N PRO A 65 -28.98 3.49 2.12
CA PRO A 65 -28.89 2.59 0.97
C PRO A 65 -27.62 2.82 0.12
N ASP A 66 -27.24 4.05 -0.14
CA ASP A 66 -26.02 4.40 -0.87
C ASP A 66 -24.73 3.92 -0.18
N ASP A 67 -24.73 3.87 1.16
CA ASP A 67 -23.57 3.37 1.91
C ASP A 67 -23.45 1.85 1.81
N VAL A 68 -24.59 1.14 1.85
CA VAL A 68 -24.65 -0.30 1.64
C VAL A 68 -24.20 -0.65 0.23
N GLU A 69 -24.73 0.04 -0.78
CA GLU A 69 -24.33 -0.15 -2.18
C GLU A 69 -22.84 0.12 -2.41
N ALA A 70 -22.28 1.15 -1.75
CA ALA A 70 -20.84 1.42 -1.83
C ALA A 70 -19.99 0.29 -1.21
N VAL A 71 -20.46 -0.35 -0.14
CA VAL A 71 -19.82 -1.53 0.46
C VAL A 71 -19.87 -2.71 -0.50
N ASP A 72 -21.04 -2.99 -1.07
CA ASP A 72 -21.24 -4.14 -1.96
C ASP A 72 -20.36 -3.96 -3.23
N ARG A 73 -20.38 -2.79 -3.86
CA ARG A 73 -19.48 -2.48 -4.99
C ARG A 73 -17.99 -2.62 -4.63
N ALA A 74 -17.60 -2.18 -3.44
CA ALA A 74 -16.20 -2.30 -3.02
C ALA A 74 -15.79 -3.76 -2.83
N LEU A 75 -16.65 -4.61 -2.30
CA LEU A 75 -16.42 -6.05 -2.15
C LEU A 75 -16.35 -6.76 -3.50
N ASP A 76 -17.20 -6.38 -4.46
CA ASP A 76 -17.13 -6.87 -5.83
C ASP A 76 -15.80 -6.49 -6.49
N MET A 77 -15.37 -5.24 -6.35
CA MET A 77 -14.11 -4.75 -6.94
C MET A 77 -12.88 -5.49 -6.43
N VAL A 78 -12.88 -5.90 -5.16
CA VAL A 78 -11.76 -6.66 -4.58
C VAL A 78 -11.94 -8.18 -4.71
N GLY A 79 -13.02 -8.64 -5.34
CA GLY A 79 -13.29 -10.04 -5.65
C GLY A 79 -13.55 -10.92 -4.42
N VAL A 80 -14.31 -10.40 -3.44
CA VAL A 80 -14.70 -11.15 -2.23
C VAL A 80 -16.15 -10.88 -1.80
N PRO A 81 -17.15 -10.73 -2.71
CA PRO A 81 -18.52 -10.45 -2.33
C PRO A 81 -19.14 -11.56 -1.49
N GLU A 82 -18.74 -12.80 -1.72
CA GLU A 82 -19.22 -13.98 -0.98
C GLU A 82 -18.79 -14.00 0.49
N LEU A 83 -17.81 -13.19 0.87
CA LEU A 83 -17.32 -13.09 2.25
C LEU A 83 -18.04 -12.02 3.06
N ARG A 84 -19.00 -11.31 2.47
CA ARG A 84 -19.68 -10.12 3.01
C ARG A 84 -20.12 -10.28 4.47
N ASP A 85 -20.77 -11.38 4.79
CA ASP A 85 -21.34 -11.67 6.11
C ASP A 85 -20.43 -12.53 6.98
N ARG A 86 -19.24 -12.90 6.46
CA ARG A 86 -18.27 -13.70 7.19
C ARG A 86 -17.55 -12.86 8.23
N GLN A 87 -17.24 -13.46 9.37
CA GLN A 87 -16.45 -12.80 10.42
C GLN A 87 -15.03 -12.52 9.93
N ILE A 88 -14.53 -11.31 10.17
CA ILE A 88 -13.22 -10.86 9.70
C ILE A 88 -12.07 -11.73 10.23
N GLY A 89 -12.17 -12.22 11.47
CA GLY A 89 -11.19 -13.11 12.09
C GLY A 89 -11.05 -14.48 11.40
N ALA A 90 -12.09 -14.92 10.68
CA ALA A 90 -12.10 -16.22 9.97
C ALA A 90 -11.48 -16.16 8.55
N LEU A 91 -10.93 -15.00 8.14
CA LEU A 91 -10.35 -14.82 6.81
C LEU A 91 -8.86 -15.15 6.78
N SER A 92 -8.36 -15.55 5.61
CA SER A 92 -6.92 -15.62 5.33
C SER A 92 -6.28 -14.24 5.31
N GLY A 93 -4.94 -14.15 5.41
CA GLY A 93 -4.20 -12.89 5.34
C GLY A 93 -4.52 -12.10 4.06
N GLY A 94 -4.48 -12.77 2.90
CA GLY A 94 -4.79 -12.13 1.62
C GLY A 94 -6.25 -11.67 1.50
N GLN A 95 -7.21 -12.45 2.04
CA GLN A 95 -8.61 -12.02 2.09
C GLN A 95 -8.77 -10.78 2.98
N ARG A 96 -8.13 -10.74 4.15
CA ARG A 96 -8.14 -9.56 5.04
C ARG A 96 -7.60 -8.33 4.33
N LYS A 97 -6.44 -8.43 3.68
CA LYS A 97 -5.85 -7.31 2.94
C LYS A 97 -6.82 -6.76 1.89
N ARG A 98 -7.47 -7.63 1.11
CA ARG A 98 -8.49 -7.21 0.13
C ARG A 98 -9.68 -6.50 0.79
N VAL A 99 -10.15 -6.97 1.94
CA VAL A 99 -11.21 -6.30 2.71
C VAL A 99 -10.78 -4.90 3.18
N PHE A 100 -9.54 -4.71 3.62
CA PHE A 100 -9.04 -3.38 4.01
C PHE A 100 -8.87 -2.44 2.81
N ILE A 101 -8.52 -2.98 1.64
CA ILE A 101 -8.55 -2.21 0.38
C ILE A 101 -10.00 -1.83 0.03
N ALA A 102 -10.95 -2.77 0.14
CA ALA A 102 -12.39 -2.49 -0.07
C ALA A 102 -12.88 -1.37 0.84
N ARG A 103 -12.46 -1.32 2.10
CA ARG A 103 -12.77 -0.22 3.02
C ARG A 103 -12.31 1.13 2.49
N ALA A 104 -11.10 1.22 1.94
CA ALA A 104 -10.57 2.44 1.34
C ALA A 104 -11.32 2.82 0.05
N ILE A 105 -11.72 1.84 -0.75
CA ILE A 105 -12.55 2.02 -1.95
C ILE A 105 -13.94 2.54 -1.56
N ALA A 106 -14.61 1.91 -0.59
CA ALA A 106 -15.91 2.33 -0.10
C ALA A 106 -15.90 3.76 0.47
N GLN A 107 -14.78 4.16 1.10
CA GLN A 107 -14.53 5.54 1.55
C GLN A 107 -14.57 6.54 0.38
N GLY A 108 -14.27 6.09 -0.84
CA GLY A 108 -14.07 6.93 -2.01
C GLY A 108 -12.68 7.57 -2.05
N ALA A 109 -11.69 6.88 -1.48
CA ALA A 109 -10.30 7.34 -1.50
C ALA A 109 -9.78 7.43 -2.94
N ARG A 110 -9.06 8.51 -3.23
CA ARG A 110 -8.36 8.72 -4.50
C ARG A 110 -6.86 8.50 -4.37
N LEU A 111 -6.33 8.62 -3.16
CA LEU A 111 -4.95 8.26 -2.80
C LEU A 111 -5.02 7.08 -1.83
N LEU A 112 -4.46 5.94 -2.22
CA LEU A 112 -4.26 4.79 -1.35
C LEU A 112 -2.80 4.77 -0.87
N LEU A 113 -2.64 4.71 0.45
CA LEU A 113 -1.34 4.47 1.08
C LEU A 113 -1.36 3.06 1.64
N MET A 114 -0.45 2.22 1.19
CA MET A 114 -0.35 0.81 1.59
C MET A 114 1.00 0.56 2.24
N ASP A 115 0.99 -0.02 3.43
CA ASP A 115 2.19 -0.33 4.20
C ASP A 115 2.36 -1.84 4.26
N GLU A 116 3.41 -2.36 3.62
CA GLU A 116 3.72 -3.80 3.50
C GLU A 116 2.49 -4.65 3.13
N PRO A 117 1.82 -4.37 1.99
CA PRO A 117 0.55 -5.02 1.67
C PRO A 117 0.67 -6.52 1.41
N PHE A 118 1.88 -7.01 1.12
CA PHE A 118 2.15 -8.42 0.79
C PHE A 118 2.69 -9.23 1.97
N ALA A 119 2.98 -8.60 3.11
CA ALA A 119 3.52 -9.28 4.28
C ALA A 119 2.56 -10.37 4.79
N GLY A 120 3.03 -11.62 4.80
CA GLY A 120 2.23 -12.78 5.26
C GLY A 120 1.11 -13.20 4.31
N VAL A 121 1.18 -12.81 3.04
CA VAL A 121 0.22 -13.16 2.00
C VAL A 121 0.81 -14.26 1.12
N ASP A 122 -0.01 -15.23 0.72
CA ASP A 122 0.39 -16.26 -0.24
C ASP A 122 0.48 -15.70 -1.66
N LYS A 123 1.27 -16.35 -2.53
CA LYS A 123 1.54 -15.86 -3.89
C LYS A 123 0.29 -15.61 -4.74
N PRO A 124 -0.72 -16.50 -4.78
CA PRO A 124 -1.95 -16.22 -5.53
C PRO A 124 -2.73 -15.00 -5.01
N SER A 125 -2.73 -14.78 -3.70
CA SER A 125 -3.36 -13.60 -3.09
C SER A 125 -2.58 -12.33 -3.38
N GLU A 126 -1.25 -12.38 -3.42
CA GLU A 126 -0.37 -11.28 -3.83
C GLU A 126 -0.66 -10.85 -5.26
N GLU A 127 -0.69 -11.78 -6.21
CA GLU A 127 -1.01 -11.52 -7.62
C GLU A 127 -2.40 -10.86 -7.78
N ALA A 128 -3.38 -11.33 -7.00
CA ALA A 128 -4.70 -10.72 -6.99
C ALA A 128 -4.67 -9.27 -6.45
N ILE A 129 -3.86 -8.98 -5.43
CA ILE A 129 -3.69 -7.61 -4.88
C ILE A 129 -2.96 -6.73 -5.89
N VAL A 130 -1.90 -7.21 -6.56
CA VAL A 130 -1.18 -6.47 -7.60
C VAL A 130 -2.13 -6.08 -8.73
N SER A 131 -2.90 -7.05 -9.26
CA SER A 131 -3.90 -6.81 -10.31
C SER A 131 -4.94 -5.77 -9.86
N LEU A 132 -5.44 -5.86 -8.63
CA LEU A 132 -6.38 -4.91 -8.07
C LEU A 132 -5.78 -3.50 -7.99
N VAL A 133 -4.56 -3.35 -7.49
CA VAL A 133 -3.84 -2.07 -7.38
C VAL A 133 -3.67 -1.43 -8.76
N ARG A 134 -3.24 -2.22 -9.77
CA ARG A 134 -3.11 -1.76 -11.15
C ARG A 134 -4.44 -1.29 -11.73
N ASN A 135 -5.53 -2.02 -11.48
CA ASN A 135 -6.87 -1.62 -11.94
C ASN A 135 -7.34 -0.31 -11.28
N LEU A 136 -7.06 -0.13 -9.98
CA LEU A 136 -7.37 1.12 -9.29
C LEU A 136 -6.57 2.30 -9.84
N ALA A 137 -5.28 2.10 -10.13
CA ALA A 137 -4.42 3.11 -10.74
C ALA A 137 -4.91 3.48 -12.16
N ALA A 138 -5.25 2.49 -12.99
CA ALA A 138 -5.83 2.70 -14.31
C ALA A 138 -7.18 3.44 -14.24
N GLY A 139 -7.94 3.28 -13.15
CA GLY A 139 -9.15 4.02 -12.84
C GLY A 139 -8.92 5.44 -12.32
N GLY A 140 -7.65 5.91 -12.24
CA GLY A 140 -7.28 7.27 -11.83
C GLY A 140 -7.02 7.46 -10.34
N ALA A 141 -6.91 6.39 -9.55
CA ALA A 141 -6.43 6.46 -8.18
C ALA A 141 -4.89 6.56 -8.17
N ALA A 142 -4.34 7.37 -7.26
CA ALA A 142 -2.91 7.30 -6.94
C ALA A 142 -2.70 6.23 -5.86
N VAL A 143 -1.72 5.35 -6.05
CA VAL A 143 -1.37 4.32 -5.07
C VAL A 143 0.09 4.47 -4.68
N LEU A 144 0.36 4.60 -3.39
CA LEU A 144 1.71 4.63 -2.83
C LEU A 144 1.87 3.40 -1.93
N VAL A 145 2.79 2.54 -2.31
CA VAL A 145 3.13 1.31 -1.57
C VAL A 145 4.48 1.50 -0.89
N ALA A 146 4.52 1.29 0.41
CA ALA A 146 5.78 1.17 1.15
C ALA A 146 6.07 -0.33 1.33
N THR A 147 7.22 -0.78 0.84
CA THR A 147 7.67 -2.16 0.97
C THR A 147 9.19 -2.24 1.02
N HIS A 148 9.71 -3.31 1.59
CA HIS A 148 11.12 -3.68 1.53
C HIS A 148 11.36 -4.87 0.59
N ASP A 149 10.30 -5.45 0.05
CA ASP A 149 10.36 -6.51 -0.94
C ASP A 149 10.52 -5.90 -2.34
N LEU A 150 11.60 -6.29 -3.01
CA LEU A 150 11.94 -5.82 -4.35
C LEU A 150 11.38 -6.74 -5.45
N ASP A 151 10.96 -7.95 -5.07
CA ASP A 151 10.40 -8.91 -6.01
C ASP A 151 9.05 -8.41 -6.53
N GLY A 152 8.85 -8.45 -7.83
CA GLY A 152 7.60 -8.02 -8.45
C GLY A 152 7.36 -6.50 -8.49
N MET A 153 8.31 -5.65 -8.05
CA MET A 153 8.14 -4.18 -8.08
C MET A 153 7.87 -3.64 -9.49
N SER A 154 8.53 -4.18 -10.52
CA SER A 154 8.31 -3.78 -11.92
C SER A 154 6.88 -4.09 -12.42
N GLU A 155 6.25 -5.12 -11.84
CA GLU A 155 4.86 -5.44 -12.12
C GLU A 155 3.87 -4.60 -11.30
N LEU A 156 4.31 -4.11 -10.14
CA LEU A 156 3.46 -3.40 -9.19
C LEU A 156 3.35 -1.90 -9.49
N CYS A 157 4.46 -1.22 -9.76
CA CYS A 157 4.52 0.24 -9.83
C CYS A 157 5.21 0.75 -11.11
N ASP A 158 4.95 2.01 -11.43
CA ASP A 158 5.52 2.71 -12.56
C ASP A 158 6.78 3.49 -12.13
N GLU A 159 6.74 4.07 -10.93
CA GLU A 159 7.83 4.84 -10.33
C GLU A 159 8.18 4.28 -8.95
N ALA A 160 9.44 4.44 -8.56
CA ALA A 160 9.93 4.06 -7.25
C ALA A 160 10.73 5.19 -6.59
N LEU A 161 10.65 5.22 -5.26
CA LEU A 161 11.40 6.15 -4.42
C LEU A 161 12.20 5.33 -3.40
N LEU A 162 13.52 5.38 -3.50
CA LEU A 162 14.42 4.71 -2.56
C LEU A 162 14.80 5.67 -1.43
N LEU A 163 14.56 5.23 -0.19
CA LEU A 163 14.78 6.03 1.01
C LEU A 163 15.84 5.39 1.92
N LEU A 164 16.84 6.20 2.31
CA LEU A 164 17.78 5.88 3.38
C LEU A 164 17.99 7.16 4.23
N ARG A 165 17.05 7.46 5.15
CA ARG A 165 16.93 8.73 5.89
C ARG A 165 16.64 9.94 4.98
N GLU A 166 17.19 9.97 3.78
CA GLU A 166 16.97 10.93 2.70
C GLU A 166 16.56 10.20 1.42
N VAL A 167 16.08 10.93 0.44
CA VAL A 167 15.76 10.37 -0.89
C VAL A 167 17.07 10.05 -1.59
N VAL A 168 17.33 8.75 -1.82
CA VAL A 168 18.51 8.26 -2.53
C VAL A 168 18.28 8.24 -4.04
N PHE A 169 17.06 7.89 -4.45
CA PHE A 169 16.63 7.82 -5.83
C PHE A 169 15.12 8.06 -5.93
N GLN A 170 14.68 8.71 -6.99
CA GLN A 170 13.28 8.82 -7.39
C GLN A 170 13.21 8.79 -8.91
N GLY A 171 12.34 7.97 -9.47
CA GLY A 171 12.12 7.85 -10.90
C GLY A 171 11.53 6.50 -11.29
N ASP A 172 11.74 6.11 -12.54
CA ASP A 172 11.28 4.86 -13.12
C ASP A 172 11.71 3.64 -12.27
N VAL A 173 10.82 2.66 -12.14
CA VAL A 173 11.07 1.48 -11.31
C VAL A 173 12.26 0.65 -11.83
N GLU A 174 12.44 0.55 -13.14
CA GLU A 174 13.56 -0.21 -13.71
C GLU A 174 14.91 0.44 -13.37
N ASP A 175 14.97 1.77 -13.39
CA ASP A 175 16.16 2.51 -12.98
C ASP A 175 16.40 2.39 -11.45
N ALA A 176 15.34 2.39 -10.64
CA ALA A 176 15.44 2.18 -9.20
C ALA A 176 16.06 0.82 -8.84
N LEU A 177 15.72 -0.23 -9.58
CA LEU A 177 16.19 -1.61 -9.36
C LEU A 177 17.62 -1.85 -9.84
N ARG A 178 18.28 -0.88 -10.47
CA ARG A 178 19.69 -1.03 -10.87
C ARG A 178 20.59 -1.25 -9.64
N PRO A 179 21.57 -2.15 -9.74
CA PRO A 179 22.47 -2.49 -8.62
C PRO A 179 23.14 -1.26 -7.97
N GLU A 180 23.38 -0.21 -8.76
CA GLU A 180 24.01 1.03 -8.28
C GLU A 180 23.09 1.79 -7.31
N ASN A 181 21.79 1.91 -7.63
CA ASN A 181 20.80 2.59 -6.81
C ASN A 181 20.45 1.77 -5.57
N LEU A 182 20.26 0.45 -5.74
CA LEU A 182 20.04 -0.46 -4.61
C LEU A 182 21.25 -0.49 -3.67
N GLY A 183 22.48 -0.51 -4.20
CA GLY A 183 23.69 -0.45 -3.39
C GLY A 183 23.79 0.81 -2.53
N ARG A 184 23.32 1.96 -3.06
CA ARG A 184 23.24 3.22 -2.31
C ARG A 184 22.15 3.18 -1.25
N ALA A 185 20.98 2.65 -1.58
CA ALA A 185 19.83 2.60 -0.68
C ALA A 185 20.03 1.62 0.49
N PHE A 186 20.63 0.46 0.24
CA PHE A 186 20.85 -0.57 1.25
C PHE A 186 22.22 -0.55 1.91
N GLY A 187 23.05 0.46 1.58
CA GLY A 187 24.35 0.65 2.22
C GLY A 187 25.38 -0.44 1.85
N VAL A 188 25.17 -1.17 0.76
CA VAL A 188 26.09 -2.19 0.27
C VAL A 188 27.25 -1.50 -0.45
N THR A 189 28.10 -0.82 0.31
CA THR A 189 29.36 -0.21 -0.17
C THR A 189 30.46 -1.28 -0.39
N GLY A 190 30.10 -2.52 -0.72
CA GLY A 190 31.04 -3.66 -0.72
C GLY A 190 31.29 -4.36 -2.05
N VAL A 191 30.58 -4.03 -3.15
CA VAL A 191 30.77 -4.77 -4.42
C VAL A 191 31.99 -4.26 -5.21
N ARG A 192 32.44 -3.02 -5.03
CA ARG A 192 33.62 -2.47 -5.72
C ARG A 192 34.99 -2.88 -5.14
N ALA A 193 35.04 -3.47 -3.96
CA ALA A 193 36.32 -3.89 -3.35
C ALA A 193 36.80 -5.27 -3.80
N ARG A 194 35.92 -6.14 -4.27
CA ARG A 194 36.31 -7.49 -4.71
C ARG A 194 36.82 -7.56 -6.15
N GLU A 195 36.35 -6.68 -7.04
CA GLU A 195 36.86 -6.66 -8.44
C GLU A 195 38.23 -6.00 -8.56
N ARG A 196 38.62 -5.08 -7.68
CA ARG A 196 39.98 -4.50 -7.64
C ARG A 196 40.99 -5.38 -6.96
N GLY A 197 40.60 -6.28 -6.06
CA GLY A 197 41.48 -7.24 -5.40
C GLY A 197 41.85 -8.43 -6.27
N ALA A 198 40.98 -8.85 -7.16
CA ALA A 198 41.27 -9.96 -8.09
C ALA A 198 42.20 -9.55 -9.24
N ALA A 199 42.16 -8.29 -9.68
CA ALA A 199 43.01 -7.78 -10.76
C ALA A 199 44.48 -7.48 -10.31
N GLN A 200 44.74 -7.39 -9.01
CA GLN A 200 46.09 -7.15 -8.47
C GLN A 200 46.80 -8.43 -8.01
N ALA A 201 46.10 -9.57 -7.93
CA ALA A 201 46.71 -10.85 -7.55
C ALA A 201 47.32 -11.61 -8.73
N ASP A 202 46.94 -11.27 -9.98
CA ASP A 202 47.44 -11.95 -11.20
C ASP A 202 48.65 -11.25 -11.84
N GLY A 203 49.15 -10.16 -11.27
CA GLY A 203 50.26 -9.38 -11.78
C GLY A 203 51.60 -9.56 -11.02
N ALA A 204 51.71 -10.53 -10.09
CA ALA A 204 52.89 -10.69 -9.28
C ALA A 204 53.52 -12.12 -9.37
N ALA A 205 53.40 -12.75 -10.53
CA ALA A 205 54.11 -14.01 -10.82
C ALA A 205 54.61 -13.96 -12.25
N ASP A 206 55.73 -13.23 -12.46
CA ASP A 206 56.79 -13.45 -13.48
C ASP A 206 58.08 -12.81 -13.02
#